data_8c258fd7d32152681e50c3b5ce559349
#
_entry.id   8c258fd7d32152681e50c3b5ce559349
#
_cell.length_a   1.000
_cell.length_b   1.000
_cell.length_c   1.000
_cell.angle_alpha   90.00
_cell.angle_beta   90.00
_cell.angle_gamma   90.00
#
_symmetry.space_group_name_H-M   'P 1'
#
loop_
_entity.id
_entity.type
_entity.pdbx_description
1 polymer ?
#
loop_
_entity_poly.entity_id
_entity_poly.type
_entity_poly.pdbx_seq_one_letter_code
_entity_poly.pdbx_strand_id
1 'polypeptide(L)'
;MSAEIETAARDNLVSVLPSAHSPADLDLGLDMSADYGLTSMNKVLFLMSVCGDTGVDLGTFTETDVASMHTLADVISALAEHAG
;
A
#
# COMPACT_ATOMS: atom_id res chain seq x y z
N MET A 1 -12.67 -9.14 2.92
CA MET A 1 -11.28 -8.64 2.75
C MET A 1 -10.32 -9.63 3.39
N SER A 2 -9.23 -9.90 2.74
CA SER A 2 -8.23 -10.85 3.26
C SER A 2 -7.35 -10.19 4.31
N ALA A 3 -7.22 -10.82 5.47
CA ALA A 3 -6.26 -10.37 6.50
C ALA A 3 -4.82 -10.44 5.99
N GLU A 4 -4.53 -11.34 5.06
CA GLU A 4 -3.21 -11.48 4.44
C GLU A 4 -2.85 -10.23 3.60
N ILE A 5 -3.81 -9.69 2.87
CA ILE A 5 -3.60 -8.46 2.08
C ILE A 5 -3.33 -7.29 3.01
N GLU A 6 -4.11 -7.14 4.08
CA GLU A 6 -3.89 -6.07 5.05
C GLU A 6 -2.52 -6.19 5.71
N THR A 7 -2.14 -7.37 6.15
CA THR A 7 -0.83 -7.61 6.78
C THR A 7 0.31 -7.28 5.83
N ALA A 8 0.23 -7.75 4.58
CA ALA A 8 1.25 -7.46 3.57
C ALA A 8 1.35 -5.96 3.30
N ALA A 9 0.21 -5.27 3.18
CA ALA A 9 0.19 -3.84 2.94
C ALA A 9 0.83 -3.06 4.11
N ARG A 10 0.51 -3.40 5.34
CA ARG A 10 1.08 -2.77 6.53
C ARG A 10 2.58 -2.99 6.62
N ASP A 11 3.03 -4.22 6.46
CA ASP A 11 4.44 -4.58 6.56
C ASP A 11 5.27 -3.89 5.48
N ASN A 12 4.77 -3.88 4.25
CA ASN A 12 5.49 -3.24 3.15
C ASN A 12 5.53 -1.72 3.28
N LEU A 13 4.46 -1.12 3.80
CA LEU A 13 4.45 0.33 3.98
C LEU A 13 5.49 0.78 5.00
N VAL A 14 5.57 0.12 6.17
CA VAL A 14 6.54 0.53 7.18
C VAL A 14 7.99 0.40 6.68
N SER A 15 8.25 -0.52 5.78
CA SER A 15 9.60 -0.72 5.26
C SER A 15 10.07 0.41 4.34
N VAL A 16 9.15 1.21 3.78
CA VAL A 16 9.49 2.32 2.88
C VAL A 16 9.24 3.69 3.49
N LEU A 17 8.71 3.76 4.71
CA LEU A 17 8.48 5.04 5.38
C LEU A 17 9.78 5.58 5.96
N PRO A 18 9.95 6.92 5.97
CA PRO A 18 11.18 7.54 6.50
C PRO A 18 11.30 7.43 8.02
N SER A 19 10.18 7.27 8.73
CA SER A 19 10.16 7.14 10.19
C SER A 19 9.83 5.71 10.59
N ALA A 20 10.30 5.29 11.74
CA ALA A 20 10.00 3.96 12.26
C ALA A 20 8.55 3.90 12.74
N HIS A 21 7.79 2.96 12.18
CA HIS A 21 6.41 2.69 12.57
C HIS A 21 6.23 1.20 12.78
N SER A 22 5.36 0.83 13.70
CA SER A 22 4.92 -0.55 13.84
C SER A 22 3.77 -0.79 12.87
N PRO A 23 3.73 -1.94 12.15
CA PRO A 23 2.62 -2.20 11.22
C PRO A 23 1.24 -2.08 11.86
N ALA A 24 1.11 -2.51 13.11
CA ALA A 24 -0.17 -2.47 13.83
C ALA A 24 -0.60 -1.04 14.19
N ASP A 25 0.33 -0.09 14.22
CA ASP A 25 0.05 1.29 14.59
C ASP A 25 -0.36 2.16 13.40
N LEU A 26 -0.27 1.64 12.19
CA LEU A 26 -0.66 2.40 11.00
C LEU A 26 -2.18 2.60 10.98
N ASP A 27 -2.60 3.85 10.77
CA ASP A 27 -4.01 4.20 10.59
C ASP A 27 -4.36 4.08 9.11
N LEU A 28 -5.33 3.25 8.80
CA LEU A 28 -5.75 3.00 7.42
C LEU A 28 -6.37 4.22 6.74
N GLY A 29 -6.89 5.15 7.54
CA GLY A 29 -7.57 6.33 7.02
C GLY A 29 -6.69 7.55 6.81
N LEU A 30 -5.42 7.51 7.24
CA LEU A 30 -4.51 8.63 7.06
C LEU A 30 -3.87 8.60 5.68
N ASP A 31 -3.54 9.79 5.16
CA ASP A 31 -2.87 9.92 3.87
C ASP A 31 -1.43 9.46 4.00
N MET A 32 -1.02 8.51 3.16
CA MET A 32 0.32 7.94 3.21
C MET A 32 1.40 8.98 2.93
N SER A 33 1.11 9.94 2.05
CA SER A 33 2.05 10.99 1.70
C SER A 33 2.05 12.13 2.70
N ALA A 34 0.88 12.69 2.99
CA ALA A 34 0.77 13.87 3.86
C ALA A 34 1.02 13.54 5.33
N ASP A 35 0.54 12.38 5.80
CA ASP A 35 0.61 12.01 7.21
C ASP A 35 1.82 11.15 7.56
N TYR A 36 2.28 10.32 6.62
CA TYR A 36 3.40 9.40 6.86
C TYR A 36 4.66 9.75 6.08
N GLY A 37 4.61 10.75 5.19
CA GLY A 37 5.78 11.18 4.44
C GLY A 37 6.19 10.26 3.30
N LEU A 38 5.28 9.45 2.78
CA LEU A 38 5.58 8.57 1.65
C LEU A 38 5.81 9.38 0.39
N THR A 39 7.00 9.22 -0.22
CA THR A 39 7.32 9.89 -1.49
C THR A 39 6.73 9.13 -2.67
N SER A 40 6.65 9.79 -3.84
CA SER A 40 6.17 9.14 -5.06
C SER A 40 7.01 7.94 -5.45
N MET A 41 8.34 8.05 -5.31
CA MET A 41 9.24 6.95 -5.62
C MET A 41 9.03 5.77 -4.66
N ASN A 42 8.95 6.05 -3.36
CA ASN A 42 8.72 5.01 -2.37
C ASN A 42 7.34 4.39 -2.50
N LYS A 43 6.34 5.14 -2.97
CA LYS A 43 5.02 4.61 -3.26
C LYS A 43 5.08 3.52 -4.34
N VAL A 44 5.85 3.76 -5.40
CA VAL A 44 6.05 2.75 -6.46
C VAL A 44 6.73 1.51 -5.89
N LEU A 45 7.81 1.70 -5.12
CA LEU A 45 8.51 0.57 -4.48
C LEU A 45 7.59 -0.21 -3.55
N PHE A 46 6.78 0.49 -2.77
CA PHE A 46 5.78 -0.12 -1.89
C PHE A 46 4.80 -0.98 -2.67
N LEU A 47 4.24 -0.43 -3.75
CA LEU A 47 3.27 -1.15 -4.58
C LEU A 47 3.90 -2.37 -5.25
N MET A 48 5.13 -2.26 -5.73
CA MET A 48 5.85 -3.39 -6.31
C MET A 48 6.02 -4.52 -5.29
N SER A 49 6.45 -4.17 -4.08
CA SER A 49 6.68 -5.16 -3.02
C SER A 49 5.38 -5.81 -2.55
N VAL A 50 4.36 -5.01 -2.31
CA VAL A 50 3.08 -5.55 -1.80
C VAL A 50 2.38 -6.39 -2.85
N CYS A 51 2.46 -6.02 -4.12
CA CYS A 51 1.91 -6.84 -5.20
C CYS A 51 2.66 -8.17 -5.30
N GLY A 52 3.98 -8.14 -5.14
CA GLY A 52 4.78 -9.37 -5.10
C GLY A 52 4.37 -10.31 -3.97
N ASP A 53 4.14 -9.75 -2.79
CA ASP A 53 3.77 -10.55 -1.59
C ASP A 53 2.35 -11.09 -1.66
N THR A 54 1.45 -10.38 -2.33
CA THR A 54 0.04 -10.77 -2.42
C THR A 54 -0.31 -11.55 -3.69
N GLY A 55 0.62 -11.63 -4.63
CA GLY A 55 0.39 -12.29 -5.91
C GLY A 55 -0.47 -11.48 -6.88
N VAL A 56 -0.67 -10.20 -6.60
CA VAL A 56 -1.41 -9.30 -7.49
C VAL A 56 -0.45 -8.74 -8.54
N ASP A 57 -0.89 -8.71 -9.79
CA ASP A 57 -0.07 -8.19 -10.88
C ASP A 57 -0.14 -6.66 -10.90
N LEU A 58 0.98 -6.01 -10.63
CA LEU A 58 1.09 -4.55 -10.64
C LEU A 58 0.70 -3.97 -12.01
N GLY A 59 0.97 -4.69 -13.09
CA GLY A 59 0.63 -4.25 -14.44
C GLY A 59 -0.86 -4.11 -14.71
N THR A 60 -1.73 -4.63 -13.83
CA THR A 60 -3.18 -4.46 -13.97
C THR A 60 -3.66 -3.09 -13.47
N PHE A 61 -2.81 -2.34 -12.76
CA PHE A 61 -3.16 -1.00 -12.30
C PHE A 61 -2.76 0.04 -13.34
N THR A 62 -3.62 1.03 -13.53
CA THR A 62 -3.32 2.19 -14.39
C THR A 62 -2.63 3.27 -13.56
N GLU A 63 -2.07 4.29 -14.25
CA GLU A 63 -1.52 5.45 -13.55
C GLU A 63 -2.60 6.15 -12.71
N THR A 64 -3.83 6.21 -13.22
CA THR A 64 -4.95 6.78 -12.47
C THR A 64 -5.26 5.99 -11.22
N ASP A 65 -5.22 4.66 -11.30
CA ASP A 65 -5.42 3.80 -10.13
C ASP A 65 -4.38 4.09 -9.05
N VAL A 66 -3.12 4.18 -9.44
CA VAL A 66 -2.02 4.46 -8.51
C VAL A 66 -2.15 5.86 -7.91
N ALA A 67 -2.49 6.85 -8.74
CA ALA A 67 -2.65 8.23 -8.30
C ALA A 67 -3.80 8.41 -7.31
N SER A 68 -4.83 7.56 -7.39
CA SER A 68 -5.99 7.64 -6.49
C SER A 68 -5.78 6.92 -5.16
N MET A 69 -4.70 6.19 -5.00
CA MET A 69 -4.37 5.51 -3.74
C MET A 69 -3.72 6.47 -2.76
N HIS A 70 -4.53 7.15 -1.95
CA HIS A 70 -4.04 8.13 -0.98
C HIS A 70 -3.85 7.54 0.41
N THR A 71 -4.71 6.61 0.80
CA THR A 71 -4.67 5.98 2.12
C THR A 71 -4.31 4.50 2.00
N LEU A 72 -3.88 3.91 3.11
CA LEU A 72 -3.61 2.47 3.13
C LEU A 72 -4.89 1.68 2.86
N ALA A 73 -6.04 2.16 3.32
CA ALA A 73 -7.33 1.56 3.01
C ALA A 73 -7.59 1.50 1.50
N ASP A 74 -7.22 2.55 0.77
CA ASP A 74 -7.35 2.58 -0.69
C ASP A 74 -6.51 1.48 -1.34
N VAL A 75 -5.28 1.30 -0.85
CA VAL A 75 -4.37 0.27 -1.36
C VAL A 75 -4.94 -1.13 -1.10
N ILE A 76 -5.41 -1.36 0.13
CA ILE A 76 -5.97 -2.67 0.51
C ILE A 76 -7.20 -2.99 -0.35
N SER A 77 -8.08 -2.03 -0.56
CA SER A 77 -9.26 -2.21 -1.40
C SER A 77 -8.90 -2.52 -2.84
N ALA A 78 -7.92 -1.79 -3.40
CA ALA A 78 -7.46 -2.02 -4.76
C ALA A 78 -6.83 -3.41 -4.91
N LEU A 79 -6.01 -3.83 -3.96
CA LEU A 79 -5.41 -5.17 -3.98
C LEU A 79 -6.48 -6.25 -3.90
N ALA A 80 -7.49 -6.08 -3.05
CA ALA A 80 -8.57 -7.04 -2.91
C ALA A 80 -9.37 -7.18 -4.20
N GLU A 81 -9.63 -6.08 -4.90
CA GLU A 81 -10.34 -6.10 -6.18
C GLU A 81 -9.56 -6.84 -7.27
N HIS A 82 -8.24 -6.68 -7.30
CA HIS A 82 -7.38 -7.27 -8.32
C HIS A 82 -6.90 -8.68 -7.96
N ALA A 83 -7.03 -9.09 -6.72
CA ALA A 83 -6.61 -10.42 -6.28
C ALA A 83 -7.59 -11.52 -6.66
N GLY A 84 -8.82 -11.16 -6.91
CA GLY A 84 -9.89 -12.09 -7.18
C GLY A 84 -9.86 -12.67 -8.54
#